data_4b2a3bf9f299382ee3f85f466560304f
#
_entry.id   4b2a3bf9f299382ee3f85f466560304f
#
_cell.length_a   1.000
_cell.length_b   1.000
_cell.length_c   1.000
_cell.angle_alpha   90.00
_cell.angle_beta   90.00
_cell.angle_gamma   90.00
#
_symmetry.space_group_name_H-M   'P 1'
#
loop_
_entity.id
_entity.type
_entity.pdbx_description
1 polymer ?
#
loop_
_entity_poly.entity_id
_entity_poly.type
_entity_poly.pdbx_seq_one_letter_code
_entity_poly.pdbx_strand_id
1 'polypeptide(L)'
;MENRIFNATFNFVRSIGLGLMLFFFFSAAVEAQTIYGLSGNNLVSFKASTPATLLTNVPIVGISAGQNMEGLDFRPATGQLYAIGYNQTNGETQIYTLQLTTGVATAVSTTPILLKPNLGKISMDFNPTVDRIRLTGSNNANYRLNPITGTLAATDLDLAFAATDVNIGKNPSIGAGAYTNSFPGSTATTLYNYDDSLNVLTTQIPPNNGTLNTIGASGIAVNLADPNTDLDIYYSVYGNPNSAFLVANVGPAVSANLYRVNLTTGAATLVGPIGSGVAISNIAIALEAVEVPCDVKTIDCVRFELLSITRTANGDKTYRVRVVNNCSDKLVSVAFQLPKGVTAINTPSVYNSIGGHAYDVRNPNFSPFYSIRFKDQSTDGIANAQADLFEYTLPSTANPSYILVSARTGTTNREAYLNVFNCAVGVASAQSADRNEEVAIDGAVRVFPNPTSGVLFADVAAWEDETVQLRVLNLQGGLVFEQTVRAASTIEILGIPESASNGLYLLELSTASGKRQVSKIMLQR
;
A
#
# COMPACT_ATOMS: atom_id res chain seq x y z
N MET A 1 -11.15 -10.92 -95.54
CA MET A 1 -10.57 -10.55 -95.22
C MET A 1 -10.95 -10.35 -93.79
N GLU A 2 -10.54 -11.29 -92.99
CA GLU A 2 -11.14 -11.52 -91.64
C GLU A 2 -10.53 -10.67 -90.53
N ASN A 3 -11.39 -10.05 -89.82
CA ASN A 3 -11.12 -9.38 -88.53
C ASN A 3 -10.95 -10.42 -87.41
N ARG A 4 -9.85 -10.38 -86.70
CA ARG A 4 -9.75 -11.06 -85.40
C ARG A 4 -9.66 -9.99 -84.30
N ILE A 5 -10.71 -9.97 -83.50
CA ILE A 5 -10.83 -9.15 -82.26
C ILE A 5 -10.22 -9.93 -81.12
N PHE A 6 -9.20 -9.36 -80.47
CA PHE A 6 -8.63 -9.89 -79.23
C PHE A 6 -9.34 -9.26 -78.03
N ASN A 7 -10.09 -10.08 -77.32
CA ASN A 7 -10.64 -9.70 -76.02
C ASN A 7 -9.57 -9.92 -74.91
N ALA A 8 -9.11 -8.84 -74.33
CA ALA A 8 -8.31 -8.87 -73.12
C ALA A 8 -9.25 -8.68 -71.89
N THR A 9 -9.48 -9.77 -71.17
CA THR A 9 -10.19 -9.74 -69.87
C THR A 9 -9.21 -9.27 -68.78
N PHE A 10 -9.49 -8.09 -68.21
CA PHE A 10 -8.78 -7.55 -67.07
C PHE A 10 -9.38 -8.15 -65.80
N ASN A 11 -8.64 -9.06 -65.16
CA ASN A 11 -8.97 -9.56 -63.81
C ASN A 11 -8.53 -8.55 -62.77
N PHE A 12 -9.52 -7.87 -62.15
CA PHE A 12 -9.32 -6.97 -61.04
C PHE A 12 -9.33 -7.82 -59.73
N VAL A 13 -8.15 -8.18 -59.25
CA VAL A 13 -8.02 -8.81 -57.92
C VAL A 13 -8.17 -7.71 -56.88
N ARG A 14 -9.32 -7.68 -56.19
CA ARG A 14 -9.55 -6.88 -54.98
C ARG A 14 -8.78 -7.54 -53.83
N SER A 15 -7.65 -6.99 -53.46
CA SER A 15 -6.99 -7.27 -52.21
C SER A 15 -7.80 -6.63 -51.09
N ILE A 16 -8.57 -7.43 -50.35
CA ILE A 16 -9.16 -7.03 -49.08
C ILE A 16 -8.03 -7.08 -48.06
N GLY A 17 -7.43 -5.93 -47.79
CA GLY A 17 -6.51 -5.75 -46.67
C GLY A 17 -7.30 -5.86 -45.37
N LEU A 18 -7.22 -7.04 -44.76
CA LEU A 18 -7.70 -7.24 -43.37
C LEU A 18 -6.73 -6.50 -42.42
N GLY A 19 -7.05 -5.25 -42.15
CA GLY A 19 -6.37 -4.47 -41.13
C GLY A 19 -6.57 -5.14 -39.76
N LEU A 20 -5.59 -5.92 -39.32
CA LEU A 20 -5.52 -6.44 -37.97
C LEU A 20 -5.32 -5.22 -37.03
N MET A 21 -6.40 -4.69 -36.53
CA MET A 21 -6.38 -3.67 -35.49
C MET A 21 -5.91 -4.35 -34.21
N LEU A 22 -4.59 -4.30 -33.95
CA LEU A 22 -4.02 -4.71 -32.68
C LEU A 22 -4.60 -3.76 -31.62
N PHE A 23 -5.64 -4.20 -30.94
CA PHE A 23 -6.02 -3.63 -29.65
C PHE A 23 -4.88 -3.96 -28.68
N PHE A 24 -3.99 -3.01 -28.46
CA PHE A 24 -3.15 -3.02 -27.27
C PHE A 24 -4.09 -2.85 -26.07
N PHE A 25 -4.50 -3.96 -25.49
CA PHE A 25 -4.99 -3.93 -24.12
C PHE A 25 -3.81 -3.45 -23.26
N PHE A 26 -3.83 -2.17 -22.92
CA PHE A 26 -3.10 -1.71 -21.75
C PHE A 26 -3.72 -2.45 -20.56
N SER A 27 -3.14 -3.59 -20.20
CA SER A 27 -3.37 -4.15 -18.87
C SER A 27 -2.70 -3.16 -17.91
N ALA A 28 -3.48 -2.17 -17.43
CA ALA A 28 -3.13 -1.51 -16.19
C ALA A 28 -2.78 -2.65 -15.21
N ALA A 29 -1.60 -2.63 -14.64
CA ALA A 29 -1.21 -3.58 -13.63
C ALA A 29 -2.29 -3.50 -12.55
N VAL A 30 -3.19 -4.47 -12.55
CA VAL A 30 -4.20 -4.60 -11.50
C VAL A 30 -3.39 -5.05 -10.31
N GLU A 31 -3.20 -4.13 -9.38
CA GLU A 31 -2.47 -4.38 -8.15
C GLU A 31 -2.94 -5.70 -7.53
N ALA A 32 -2.01 -6.42 -6.91
CA ALA A 32 -2.27 -7.76 -6.38
C ALA A 32 -3.02 -7.72 -5.03
N GLN A 33 -3.96 -6.75 -4.83
CA GLN A 33 -4.74 -6.62 -3.60
C GLN A 33 -5.48 -7.92 -3.30
N THR A 34 -5.41 -8.32 -2.03
CA THR A 34 -6.25 -9.39 -1.52
C THR A 34 -7.55 -8.77 -1.01
N ILE A 35 -8.65 -9.22 -1.58
CA ILE A 35 -10.00 -8.86 -1.15
C ILE A 35 -10.56 -10.02 -0.34
N TYR A 36 -11.10 -9.72 0.82
CA TYR A 36 -11.89 -10.63 1.64
C TYR A 36 -13.37 -10.36 1.41
N GLY A 37 -14.21 -11.37 1.43
CA GLY A 37 -15.64 -11.22 1.20
C GLY A 37 -16.47 -12.15 2.06
N LEU A 38 -17.71 -11.73 2.34
CA LEU A 38 -18.72 -12.57 2.98
C LEU A 38 -19.51 -13.33 1.92
N SER A 39 -19.51 -14.66 2.01
CA SER A 39 -20.33 -15.55 1.19
C SER A 39 -21.21 -16.42 2.10
N GLY A 40 -22.43 -15.97 2.37
CA GLY A 40 -23.23 -16.54 3.45
C GLY A 40 -22.46 -16.50 4.77
N ASN A 41 -22.29 -17.67 5.39
CA ASN A 41 -21.54 -17.80 6.65
C ASN A 41 -20.04 -18.11 6.45
N ASN A 42 -19.48 -17.84 5.28
CA ASN A 42 -18.07 -18.08 4.99
C ASN A 42 -17.32 -16.76 4.75
N LEU A 43 -16.08 -16.72 5.21
CA LEU A 43 -15.08 -15.74 4.82
C LEU A 43 -14.30 -16.30 3.63
N VAL A 44 -14.41 -15.65 2.48
CA VAL A 44 -13.63 -15.98 1.28
C VAL A 44 -12.57 -14.93 1.03
N SER A 45 -11.53 -15.29 0.28
CA SER A 45 -10.57 -14.30 -0.22
C SER A 45 -10.18 -14.58 -1.67
N PHE A 46 -9.83 -13.53 -2.39
CA PHE A 46 -9.40 -13.59 -3.79
C PHE A 46 -8.50 -12.39 -4.13
N LYS A 47 -7.81 -12.45 -5.26
CA LYS A 47 -7.05 -11.31 -5.77
C LYS A 47 -7.93 -10.43 -6.66
N ALA A 48 -7.79 -9.11 -6.53
CA ALA A 48 -8.49 -8.16 -7.40
C ALA A 48 -8.17 -8.39 -8.89
N SER A 49 -6.96 -8.85 -9.23
CA SER A 49 -6.53 -9.16 -10.59
C SER A 49 -7.11 -10.47 -11.16
N THR A 50 -7.49 -11.40 -10.30
CA THR A 50 -7.99 -12.74 -10.69
C THR A 50 -9.19 -13.14 -9.82
N PRO A 51 -10.30 -12.37 -9.83
CA PRO A 51 -11.40 -12.56 -8.88
C PRO A 51 -12.11 -13.91 -9.02
N ALA A 52 -12.04 -14.54 -10.19
CA ALA A 52 -12.62 -15.85 -10.44
C ALA A 52 -11.98 -16.99 -9.62
N THR A 53 -10.78 -16.77 -9.07
CA THR A 53 -10.06 -17.78 -8.28
C THR A 53 -10.08 -17.41 -6.80
N LEU A 54 -10.78 -18.20 -5.99
CA LEU A 54 -10.74 -18.04 -4.54
C LEU A 54 -9.40 -18.55 -4.00
N LEU A 55 -8.78 -17.78 -3.10
CA LEU A 55 -7.58 -18.18 -2.36
C LEU A 55 -7.94 -18.99 -1.11
N THR A 56 -8.99 -18.52 -0.40
CA THR A 56 -9.49 -19.17 0.82
C THR A 56 -11.00 -19.19 0.81
N ASN A 57 -11.59 -20.16 1.53
CA ASN A 57 -13.00 -20.24 1.82
C ASN A 57 -13.14 -20.97 3.17
N VAL A 58 -13.35 -20.22 4.24
CA VAL A 58 -13.41 -20.75 5.62
C VAL A 58 -14.73 -20.39 6.29
N PRO A 59 -15.36 -21.31 7.05
CA PRO A 59 -16.59 -21.01 7.76
C PRO A 59 -16.34 -20.00 8.90
N ILE A 60 -17.24 -19.03 9.04
CA ILE A 60 -17.21 -18.09 10.17
C ILE A 60 -17.91 -18.77 11.35
N VAL A 61 -17.22 -18.82 12.49
CA VAL A 61 -17.71 -19.43 13.73
C VAL A 61 -17.57 -18.44 14.91
N GLY A 62 -18.40 -18.59 15.95
CA GLY A 62 -18.34 -17.72 17.13
C GLY A 62 -19.26 -16.50 17.07
N ILE A 63 -20.16 -16.42 16.08
CA ILE A 63 -21.22 -15.40 16.04
C ILE A 63 -22.35 -15.71 17.03
N SER A 64 -22.96 -14.65 17.61
CA SER A 64 -24.12 -14.79 18.49
C SER A 64 -25.34 -15.34 17.75
N ALA A 65 -26.13 -16.15 18.45
CA ALA A 65 -27.30 -16.76 17.85
C ALA A 65 -28.30 -15.72 17.32
N GLY A 66 -28.86 -15.97 16.14
CA GLY A 66 -29.82 -15.08 15.48
C GLY A 66 -29.21 -13.87 14.75
N GLN A 67 -27.90 -13.70 14.78
CA GLN A 67 -27.20 -12.70 13.97
C GLN A 67 -26.70 -13.29 12.65
N ASN A 68 -26.72 -12.47 11.60
CA ASN A 68 -26.02 -12.69 10.35
C ASN A 68 -24.84 -11.72 10.26
N MET A 69 -23.79 -12.10 9.53
CA MET A 69 -22.71 -11.17 9.17
C MET A 69 -23.17 -10.24 8.05
N GLU A 70 -23.17 -8.92 8.32
CA GLU A 70 -23.77 -7.91 7.45
C GLU A 70 -22.81 -6.77 7.06
N GLY A 71 -21.59 -6.78 7.56
CA GLY A 71 -20.59 -5.76 7.27
C GLY A 71 -19.19 -6.28 7.49
N LEU A 72 -18.22 -5.78 6.73
CA LEU A 72 -16.83 -6.21 6.77
C LEU A 72 -15.92 -5.05 6.41
N ASP A 73 -14.87 -4.78 7.21
CA ASP A 73 -13.83 -3.84 6.84
C ASP A 73 -12.53 -4.02 7.66
N PHE A 74 -11.38 -3.65 7.09
CA PHE A 74 -10.11 -3.61 7.78
C PHE A 74 -9.95 -2.28 8.53
N ARG A 75 -9.75 -2.36 9.86
CA ARG A 75 -9.49 -1.17 10.67
C ARG A 75 -8.12 -0.56 10.35
N PRO A 76 -8.04 0.67 9.81
CA PRO A 76 -6.77 1.27 9.41
C PRO A 76 -5.75 1.35 10.55
N ALA A 77 -6.20 1.62 11.78
CA ALA A 77 -5.32 1.78 12.92
C ALA A 77 -4.57 0.50 13.35
N THR A 78 -5.11 -0.69 13.03
CA THR A 78 -4.55 -1.98 13.51
C THR A 78 -4.31 -3.01 12.43
N GLY A 79 -4.90 -2.85 11.24
CA GLY A 79 -4.87 -3.83 10.16
C GLY A 79 -5.70 -5.10 10.43
N GLN A 80 -6.49 -5.13 11.52
CA GLN A 80 -7.37 -6.27 11.81
C GLN A 80 -8.65 -6.17 11.00
N LEU A 81 -9.17 -7.33 10.59
CA LEU A 81 -10.47 -7.43 9.93
C LEU A 81 -11.58 -7.40 10.99
N TYR A 82 -12.51 -6.47 10.82
CA TYR A 82 -13.71 -6.31 11.64
C TYR A 82 -14.95 -6.71 10.85
N ALA A 83 -15.99 -7.13 11.57
CA ALA A 83 -17.29 -7.46 10.99
C ALA A 83 -18.43 -7.03 11.91
N ILE A 84 -19.60 -6.83 11.33
CA ILE A 84 -20.86 -6.59 12.04
C ILE A 84 -21.73 -7.82 11.98
N GLY A 85 -22.07 -8.38 13.14
CA GLY A 85 -23.18 -9.30 13.29
C GLY A 85 -24.44 -8.52 13.62
N TYR A 86 -25.52 -8.76 12.89
CA TYR A 86 -26.77 -8.02 13.06
C TYR A 86 -27.98 -8.96 12.98
N ASN A 87 -28.95 -8.72 13.86
CA ASN A 87 -30.24 -9.38 13.87
C ASN A 87 -31.30 -8.43 13.30
N GLN A 88 -31.78 -8.70 12.10
CA GLN A 88 -32.77 -7.87 11.41
C GLN A 88 -34.09 -7.77 12.18
N THR A 89 -34.46 -8.77 13.01
CA THR A 89 -35.75 -8.83 13.70
C THR A 89 -35.81 -7.94 14.95
N ASN A 90 -34.71 -7.91 15.75
CA ASN A 90 -34.70 -7.23 17.04
C ASN A 90 -33.67 -6.10 17.14
N GLY A 91 -32.79 -5.94 16.12
CA GLY A 91 -31.77 -4.90 16.09
C GLY A 91 -30.52 -5.17 16.92
N GLU A 92 -30.39 -6.36 17.52
CA GLU A 92 -29.15 -6.74 18.22
C GLU A 92 -27.97 -6.74 17.28
N THR A 93 -26.95 -5.97 17.63
CA THR A 93 -25.76 -5.72 16.81
C THR A 93 -24.52 -6.01 17.64
N GLN A 94 -23.58 -6.72 17.05
CA GLN A 94 -22.30 -7.04 17.66
C GLN A 94 -21.16 -6.71 16.73
N ILE A 95 -20.11 -6.08 17.26
CA ILE A 95 -18.84 -5.87 16.53
C ILE A 95 -17.94 -7.08 16.81
N TYR A 96 -17.40 -7.68 15.76
CA TYR A 96 -16.46 -8.79 15.84
C TYR A 96 -15.11 -8.43 15.19
N THR A 97 -14.04 -9.05 15.67
CA THR A 97 -12.81 -9.23 14.90
C THR A 97 -12.79 -10.61 14.30
N LEU A 98 -12.32 -10.76 13.06
CA LEU A 98 -12.24 -12.03 12.36
C LEU A 98 -10.81 -12.49 12.16
N GLN A 99 -10.54 -13.77 12.44
CA GLN A 99 -9.29 -14.43 12.10
C GLN A 99 -9.30 -14.85 10.63
N LEU A 100 -8.36 -14.34 9.84
CA LEU A 100 -8.36 -14.51 8.37
C LEU A 100 -8.21 -15.97 7.92
N THR A 101 -7.48 -16.78 8.70
CA THR A 101 -7.15 -18.19 8.33
C THR A 101 -8.14 -19.20 8.87
N THR A 102 -8.84 -18.90 9.96
CA THR A 102 -9.72 -19.84 10.66
C THR A 102 -11.18 -19.45 10.64
N GLY A 103 -11.51 -18.18 10.28
CA GLY A 103 -12.87 -17.66 10.31
C GLY A 103 -13.44 -17.45 11.72
N VAL A 104 -12.62 -17.56 12.77
CA VAL A 104 -13.08 -17.35 14.16
C VAL A 104 -13.43 -15.90 14.39
N ALA A 105 -14.69 -15.64 14.76
CA ALA A 105 -15.21 -14.36 15.17
C ALA A 105 -15.07 -14.19 16.68
N THR A 106 -14.46 -13.07 17.11
CA THR A 106 -14.34 -12.71 18.53
C THR A 106 -15.05 -11.40 18.76
N ALA A 107 -16.07 -11.41 19.64
CA ALA A 107 -16.83 -10.20 19.97
C ALA A 107 -15.94 -9.18 20.68
N VAL A 108 -16.03 -7.92 20.26
CA VAL A 108 -15.30 -6.79 20.87
C VAL A 108 -15.87 -6.44 22.25
N SER A 109 -17.17 -6.64 22.44
CA SER A 109 -17.86 -6.41 23.72
C SER A 109 -18.74 -7.61 24.05
N THR A 110 -18.93 -7.89 25.32
CA THR A 110 -19.90 -8.91 25.78
C THR A 110 -21.36 -8.42 25.74
N THR A 111 -21.56 -7.10 25.63
CA THR A 111 -22.89 -6.50 25.57
C THR A 111 -23.18 -6.08 24.13
N PRO A 112 -24.25 -6.56 23.51
CA PRO A 112 -24.62 -6.12 22.16
C PRO A 112 -25.12 -4.68 22.17
N ILE A 113 -24.95 -4.02 21.01
CA ILE A 113 -25.56 -2.72 20.72
C ILE A 113 -26.99 -2.99 20.26
N LEU A 114 -27.94 -2.17 20.69
CA LEU A 114 -29.30 -2.23 20.18
C LEU A 114 -29.51 -1.07 19.17
N LEU A 115 -29.58 -1.42 17.88
CA LEU A 115 -29.94 -0.51 16.79
C LEU A 115 -31.42 -0.67 16.43
N LYS A 116 -31.91 0.17 15.49
CA LYS A 116 -33.26 -0.04 14.92
C LYS A 116 -33.33 -1.42 14.25
N PRO A 117 -34.42 -2.18 14.35
CA PRO A 117 -34.63 -3.39 13.57
C PRO A 117 -34.87 -3.06 12.08
N ASN A 118 -34.71 -4.06 11.21
CA ASN A 118 -34.95 -3.95 9.77
C ASN A 118 -34.12 -2.84 9.11
N LEU A 119 -32.79 -2.85 9.30
CA LEU A 119 -31.89 -1.93 8.61
C LEU A 119 -31.81 -2.19 7.10
N GLY A 120 -32.28 -3.36 6.66
CA GLY A 120 -32.12 -3.83 5.29
C GLY A 120 -30.67 -4.20 5.00
N LYS A 121 -30.17 -3.88 3.82
CA LYS A 121 -28.75 -4.04 3.50
C LYS A 121 -27.93 -3.07 4.36
N ILE A 122 -26.86 -3.56 4.95
CA ILE A 122 -25.97 -2.79 5.82
C ILE A 122 -24.64 -2.56 5.09
N SER A 123 -24.16 -1.32 5.11
CA SER A 123 -22.80 -0.95 4.78
C SER A 123 -22.02 -0.64 6.05
N MET A 124 -20.78 -1.07 6.09
CA MET A 124 -19.85 -0.82 7.19
C MET A 124 -18.51 -0.38 6.64
N ASP A 125 -17.94 0.72 7.20
CA ASP A 125 -16.59 1.15 6.84
C ASP A 125 -15.94 1.95 7.97
N PHE A 126 -14.61 1.90 8.06
CA PHE A 126 -13.86 2.66 9.05
C PHE A 126 -13.54 4.07 8.55
N ASN A 127 -13.92 5.07 9.33
CA ASN A 127 -13.39 6.43 9.14
C ASN A 127 -11.95 6.49 9.68
N PRO A 128 -10.93 6.62 8.80
CA PRO A 128 -9.52 6.53 9.20
C PRO A 128 -9.04 7.74 10.02
N THR A 129 -9.77 8.89 9.98
CA THR A 129 -9.35 10.12 10.66
C THR A 129 -9.75 10.15 12.14
N VAL A 130 -10.81 9.43 12.51
CA VAL A 130 -11.36 9.45 13.89
C VAL A 130 -11.52 8.07 14.51
N ASP A 131 -11.12 7.02 13.78
CA ASP A 131 -11.17 5.62 14.21
C ASP A 131 -12.57 5.23 14.74
N ARG A 132 -13.58 5.40 13.89
CA ARG A 132 -14.97 5.02 14.13
C ARG A 132 -15.51 4.23 12.97
N ILE A 133 -16.35 3.25 13.25
CA ILE A 133 -17.12 2.55 12.24
C ILE A 133 -18.31 3.41 11.85
N ARG A 134 -18.46 3.71 10.57
CA ARG A 134 -19.70 4.16 9.98
C ARG A 134 -20.54 2.93 9.65
N LEU A 135 -21.79 2.92 10.06
CA LEU A 135 -22.75 1.90 9.69
C LEU A 135 -23.99 2.59 9.13
N THR A 136 -24.36 2.25 7.91
CA THR A 136 -25.58 2.74 7.27
C THR A 136 -26.47 1.57 6.88
N GLY A 137 -27.77 1.82 6.86
CA GLY A 137 -28.78 0.84 6.40
C GLY A 137 -29.52 1.36 5.17
N SER A 138 -29.98 0.46 4.31
CA SER A 138 -30.81 0.82 3.15
C SER A 138 -32.17 1.43 3.52
N ASN A 139 -32.52 1.43 4.82
CA ASN A 139 -33.66 2.13 5.41
C ASN A 139 -33.31 3.58 5.87
N ASN A 140 -32.23 4.15 5.38
CA ASN A 140 -31.68 5.50 5.68
C ASN A 140 -31.01 5.64 7.05
N ALA A 141 -30.87 4.56 7.82
CA ALA A 141 -30.17 4.62 9.10
C ALA A 141 -28.71 5.02 8.94
N ASN A 142 -28.19 5.80 9.91
CA ASN A 142 -26.85 6.34 9.90
C ASN A 142 -26.27 6.35 11.32
N TYR A 143 -25.30 5.48 11.59
CA TYR A 143 -24.73 5.27 12.91
C TYR A 143 -23.20 5.41 12.90
N ARG A 144 -22.67 5.78 14.06
CA ARG A 144 -21.24 5.64 14.36
C ARG A 144 -21.04 4.70 15.53
N LEU A 145 -20.15 3.72 15.38
CA LEU A 145 -19.83 2.74 16.41
C LEU A 145 -18.37 2.92 16.87
N ASN A 146 -18.11 2.56 18.12
CA ASN A 146 -16.76 2.56 18.67
C ASN A 146 -16.13 1.16 18.55
N PRO A 147 -15.08 0.98 17.74
CA PRO A 147 -14.47 -0.33 17.52
C PRO A 147 -13.65 -0.85 18.70
N ILE A 148 -13.32 0.01 19.69
CA ILE A 148 -12.53 -0.37 20.85
C ILE A 148 -13.44 -0.88 21.98
N THR A 149 -14.56 -0.19 22.21
CA THR A 149 -15.48 -0.53 23.31
C THR A 149 -16.65 -1.38 22.87
N GLY A 150 -16.89 -1.53 21.57
CA GLY A 150 -18.03 -2.25 21.02
C GLY A 150 -19.37 -1.57 21.28
N THR A 151 -19.41 -0.24 21.40
CA THR A 151 -20.62 0.53 21.77
C THR A 151 -21.08 1.47 20.66
N LEU A 152 -22.36 1.88 20.72
CA LEU A 152 -22.89 2.97 19.90
C LEU A 152 -22.22 4.30 20.32
N ALA A 153 -21.54 4.94 19.36
CA ALA A 153 -20.93 6.25 19.58
C ALA A 153 -21.91 7.41 19.28
N ALA A 154 -22.73 7.27 18.24
CA ALA A 154 -23.79 8.21 17.89
C ALA A 154 -24.83 7.60 16.95
N THR A 155 -26.07 8.09 17.04
CA THR A 155 -27.09 8.02 16.00
C THR A 155 -27.06 9.37 15.27
N ASP A 156 -26.68 9.34 14.00
CA ASP A 156 -26.61 10.52 13.15
C ASP A 156 -27.94 10.76 12.40
N LEU A 157 -28.04 11.85 11.64
CA LEU A 157 -29.27 12.13 10.86
C LEU A 157 -29.45 11.09 9.76
N ASP A 158 -30.69 10.74 9.50
CA ASP A 158 -31.06 9.82 8.44
C ASP A 158 -30.54 10.28 7.07
N LEU A 159 -30.22 9.33 6.18
CA LEU A 159 -29.70 9.64 4.86
C LEU A 159 -30.76 10.29 3.99
N ALA A 160 -30.38 11.38 3.33
CA ALA A 160 -31.24 12.09 2.38
C ALA A 160 -30.38 12.81 1.31
N PHE A 161 -30.89 12.91 0.10
CA PHE A 161 -30.24 13.71 -0.94
C PHE A 161 -30.28 15.20 -0.61
N ALA A 162 -29.19 15.90 -0.92
CA ALA A 162 -29.08 17.35 -0.70
C ALA A 162 -30.20 18.12 -1.41
N ALA A 163 -30.57 19.31 -0.88
CA ALA A 163 -31.61 20.14 -1.46
C ALA A 163 -31.33 20.61 -2.90
N THR A 164 -30.07 20.57 -3.33
CA THR A 164 -29.63 20.93 -4.69
C THR A 164 -29.27 19.71 -5.54
N ASP A 165 -29.45 18.50 -5.02
CA ASP A 165 -29.09 17.27 -5.72
C ASP A 165 -30.09 16.92 -6.81
N VAL A 166 -29.61 16.30 -7.88
CA VAL A 166 -30.46 15.83 -9.02
C VAL A 166 -31.50 14.77 -8.58
N ASN A 167 -31.24 14.06 -7.48
CA ASN A 167 -32.12 13.04 -6.90
C ASN A 167 -32.90 13.56 -5.67
N ILE A 168 -32.97 14.90 -5.46
CA ILE A 168 -33.74 15.47 -4.36
C ILE A 168 -35.16 14.87 -4.27
N GLY A 169 -35.59 14.56 -3.06
CA GLY A 169 -36.91 13.98 -2.79
C GLY A 169 -37.08 12.50 -3.09
N LYS A 170 -36.09 11.85 -3.70
CA LYS A 170 -36.06 10.38 -3.77
C LYS A 170 -35.62 9.81 -2.42
N ASN A 171 -36.12 8.62 -2.09
CA ASN A 171 -35.69 7.88 -0.91
C ASN A 171 -34.39 7.14 -1.24
N PRO A 172 -33.27 7.38 -0.53
CA PRO A 172 -32.04 6.64 -0.79
C PRO A 172 -32.17 5.17 -0.41
N SER A 173 -31.41 4.30 -1.09
CA SER A 173 -31.20 2.91 -0.72
C SER A 173 -29.69 2.62 -0.72
N ILE A 174 -29.02 3.02 0.36
CA ILE A 174 -27.56 2.87 0.46
C ILE A 174 -27.25 1.44 0.88
N GLY A 175 -26.75 0.65 -0.06
CA GLY A 175 -26.32 -0.74 0.15
C GLY A 175 -24.82 -0.88 0.42
N ALA A 176 -24.03 0.14 0.09
CA ALA A 176 -22.58 0.10 0.21
C ALA A 176 -21.98 1.49 0.49
N GLY A 177 -20.83 1.55 1.16
CA GLY A 177 -20.15 2.80 1.42
C GLY A 177 -18.73 2.61 1.90
N ALA A 178 -17.82 3.53 1.51
CA ALA A 178 -16.41 3.46 1.86
C ALA A 178 -15.78 4.84 2.02
N TYR A 179 -14.82 4.93 2.92
CA TYR A 179 -13.98 6.10 3.12
C TYR A 179 -12.70 6.04 2.29
N THR A 180 -12.27 7.17 1.77
CA THR A 180 -10.94 7.32 1.15
C THR A 180 -9.84 7.39 2.20
N ASN A 181 -8.58 7.23 1.73
CA ASN A 181 -7.38 7.37 2.57
C ASN A 181 -7.36 6.41 3.77
N SER A 182 -7.75 5.16 3.53
CA SER A 182 -7.84 4.09 4.53
C SER A 182 -6.44 3.60 4.94
N PHE A 183 -5.71 4.44 5.71
CA PHE A 183 -4.38 4.14 6.26
C PHE A 183 -4.20 4.75 7.66
N PRO A 184 -3.27 4.20 8.49
CA PRO A 184 -3.02 4.72 9.84
C PRO A 184 -2.53 6.16 9.83
N GLY A 185 -3.16 7.03 10.64
CA GLY A 185 -2.76 8.44 10.76
C GLY A 185 -3.26 9.35 9.64
N SER A 186 -4.20 8.91 8.84
CA SER A 186 -4.87 9.75 7.85
C SER A 186 -5.51 10.98 8.52
N THR A 187 -5.32 12.15 7.92
CA THR A 187 -5.84 13.44 8.41
C THR A 187 -7.02 13.96 7.59
N ALA A 188 -7.34 13.33 6.47
CA ALA A 188 -8.43 13.70 5.59
C ALA A 188 -9.07 12.48 4.95
N THR A 189 -10.39 12.50 4.80
CA THR A 189 -11.13 11.43 4.14
C THR A 189 -12.43 11.95 3.54
N THR A 190 -12.96 11.24 2.55
CA THR A 190 -14.29 11.46 1.97
C THR A 190 -15.06 10.16 2.02
N LEU A 191 -16.31 10.20 2.47
CA LEU A 191 -17.22 9.06 2.44
C LEU A 191 -17.96 9.01 1.10
N TYR A 192 -17.83 7.90 0.40
CA TYR A 192 -18.60 7.57 -0.79
C TYR A 192 -19.64 6.51 -0.44
N ASN A 193 -20.82 6.59 -1.06
CA ASN A 193 -21.86 5.59 -0.94
C ASN A 193 -22.37 5.19 -2.32
N TYR A 194 -22.91 3.97 -2.38
CA TYR A 194 -23.56 3.46 -3.58
C TYR A 194 -25.05 3.24 -3.29
N ASP A 195 -25.91 3.87 -4.09
CA ASP A 195 -27.36 3.69 -4.01
C ASP A 195 -27.79 2.58 -4.97
N ASP A 196 -28.25 1.47 -4.41
CA ASP A 196 -28.65 0.27 -5.14
C ASP A 196 -29.88 0.49 -6.01
N SER A 197 -30.81 1.34 -5.57
CA SER A 197 -32.08 1.58 -6.27
C SER A 197 -31.92 2.50 -7.47
N LEU A 198 -31.02 3.47 -7.37
CA LEU A 198 -30.72 4.44 -8.42
C LEU A 198 -29.50 4.05 -9.26
N ASN A 199 -28.71 3.09 -8.79
CA ASN A 199 -27.43 2.67 -9.39
C ASN A 199 -26.48 3.85 -9.60
N VAL A 200 -26.33 4.69 -8.57
CA VAL A 200 -25.47 5.88 -8.58
C VAL A 200 -24.47 5.87 -7.46
N LEU A 201 -23.27 6.40 -7.73
CA LEU A 201 -22.30 6.75 -6.72
C LEU A 201 -22.63 8.13 -6.16
N THR A 202 -22.52 8.28 -4.84
CA THR A 202 -22.73 9.55 -4.12
C THR A 202 -21.57 9.81 -3.17
N THR A 203 -21.39 11.06 -2.72
CA THR A 203 -20.66 11.39 -1.51
C THR A 203 -21.64 11.68 -0.37
N GLN A 204 -21.24 11.41 0.87
CA GLN A 204 -21.98 11.79 2.07
C GLN A 204 -21.21 12.93 2.77
N ILE A 205 -21.64 14.18 2.54
CA ILE A 205 -20.99 15.40 3.03
C ILE A 205 -22.03 16.43 3.49
N PRO A 206 -22.09 16.82 4.77
CA PRO A 206 -21.33 16.26 5.91
C PRO A 206 -21.83 14.85 6.28
N PRO A 207 -20.94 13.89 6.66
CA PRO A 207 -21.36 12.51 6.93
C PRO A 207 -22.37 12.36 8.06
N ASN A 208 -22.23 13.16 9.12
CA ASN A 208 -23.11 13.10 10.30
C ASN A 208 -24.50 13.70 10.04
N ASN A 209 -24.63 14.54 9.00
CA ASN A 209 -25.92 15.10 8.59
C ASN A 209 -26.68 14.15 7.62
N GLY A 210 -26.10 13.02 7.24
CA GLY A 210 -26.69 12.09 6.29
C GLY A 210 -26.88 12.65 4.87
N THR A 211 -26.21 13.76 4.53
CA THR A 211 -26.42 14.48 3.27
C THR A 211 -25.71 13.79 2.12
N LEU A 212 -26.47 13.31 1.15
CA LEU A 212 -25.97 12.64 -0.04
C LEU A 212 -25.90 13.61 -1.24
N ASN A 213 -24.79 13.56 -1.96
CA ASN A 213 -24.57 14.33 -3.17
C ASN A 213 -24.21 13.37 -4.32
N THR A 214 -25.03 13.31 -5.34
CA THR A 214 -24.86 12.42 -6.49
C THR A 214 -23.63 12.80 -7.32
N ILE A 215 -22.75 11.82 -7.56
CA ILE A 215 -21.62 11.95 -8.48
C ILE A 215 -22.04 11.54 -9.88
N GLY A 216 -22.60 10.34 -10.05
CA GLY A 216 -23.05 9.87 -11.35
C GLY A 216 -23.46 8.39 -11.36
N ALA A 217 -24.00 7.97 -12.49
CA ALA A 217 -24.49 6.61 -12.70
C ALA A 217 -23.31 5.62 -12.87
N SER A 218 -23.46 4.45 -12.26
CA SER A 218 -22.46 3.37 -12.39
C SER A 218 -22.48 2.67 -13.75
N GLY A 219 -23.63 2.71 -14.44
CA GLY A 219 -23.83 1.98 -15.69
C GLY A 219 -24.17 0.48 -15.49
N ILE A 220 -24.36 0.03 -14.24
CA ILE A 220 -24.81 -1.33 -13.91
C ILE A 220 -26.20 -1.29 -13.29
N ALA A 221 -26.96 -2.39 -13.37
CA ALA A 221 -28.27 -2.53 -12.76
C ALA A 221 -28.24 -3.65 -11.71
N VAL A 222 -28.29 -3.27 -10.44
CA VAL A 222 -28.26 -4.19 -9.29
C VAL A 222 -29.54 -5.02 -9.24
N ASN A 223 -29.45 -6.26 -8.81
CA ASN A 223 -30.61 -7.10 -8.50
C ASN A 223 -31.27 -6.64 -7.19
N LEU A 224 -32.31 -5.82 -7.29
CA LEU A 224 -33.00 -5.29 -6.11
C LEU A 224 -33.81 -6.34 -5.33
N ALA A 225 -34.06 -7.53 -5.89
CA ALA A 225 -34.74 -8.61 -5.18
C ALA A 225 -33.80 -9.30 -4.16
N ASP A 226 -32.50 -9.24 -4.40
CA ASP A 226 -31.45 -9.79 -3.52
C ASP A 226 -30.17 -8.97 -3.72
N PRO A 227 -30.11 -7.72 -3.21
CA PRO A 227 -28.97 -6.83 -3.43
C PRO A 227 -27.76 -7.31 -2.64
N ASN A 228 -26.79 -7.86 -3.36
CA ASN A 228 -25.47 -8.20 -2.86
C ASN A 228 -24.49 -7.15 -3.39
N THR A 229 -24.45 -6.00 -2.74
CA THR A 229 -23.60 -4.88 -3.08
C THR A 229 -22.71 -4.52 -1.91
N ASP A 230 -21.46 -4.20 -2.18
CA ASP A 230 -20.59 -3.51 -1.23
C ASP A 230 -19.47 -2.77 -1.95
N LEU A 231 -18.98 -1.72 -1.33
CA LEU A 231 -17.94 -0.84 -1.85
C LEU A 231 -16.81 -0.77 -0.84
N ASP A 232 -15.57 -0.91 -1.31
CA ASP A 232 -14.41 -0.61 -0.50
C ASP A 232 -13.38 0.18 -1.32
N ILE A 233 -12.64 1.08 -0.65
CA ILE A 233 -11.66 1.97 -1.26
C ILE A 233 -10.28 1.70 -0.68
N TYR A 234 -9.48 1.00 -1.45
CA TYR A 234 -8.10 0.68 -1.12
C TYR A 234 -7.21 1.90 -1.27
N TYR A 235 -6.45 2.21 -0.22
CA TYR A 235 -5.40 3.20 -0.27
C TYR A 235 -4.06 2.55 -0.59
N SER A 236 -3.34 3.09 -1.59
CA SER A 236 -1.95 2.73 -1.87
C SER A 236 -1.08 3.98 -1.85
N VAL A 237 0.13 3.86 -1.34
CA VAL A 237 1.14 4.91 -1.48
C VAL A 237 1.70 4.94 -2.92
N TYR A 238 1.42 3.91 -3.72
CA TYR A 238 1.90 3.76 -5.09
C TYR A 238 0.78 4.07 -6.10
N GLY A 239 1.08 4.82 -7.15
CA GLY A 239 0.17 5.07 -8.26
C GLY A 239 -1.11 5.83 -7.86
N ASN A 240 -2.28 5.22 -8.10
CA ASN A 240 -3.57 5.81 -7.73
C ASN A 240 -3.87 5.56 -6.24
N PRO A 241 -3.85 6.60 -5.39
CA PRO A 241 -3.93 6.43 -3.94
C PRO A 241 -5.29 5.90 -3.43
N ASN A 242 -6.38 6.00 -4.20
CA ASN A 242 -7.71 5.56 -3.77
C ASN A 242 -8.38 4.76 -4.89
N SER A 243 -8.12 3.46 -4.92
CA SER A 243 -8.72 2.53 -5.87
C SER A 243 -10.02 1.95 -5.31
N ALA A 244 -11.16 2.30 -5.89
CA ALA A 244 -12.48 1.84 -5.44
C ALA A 244 -12.90 0.57 -6.16
N PHE A 245 -13.38 -0.41 -5.38
CA PHE A 245 -13.93 -1.65 -5.87
C PHE A 245 -15.36 -1.84 -5.35
N LEU A 246 -16.25 -2.19 -6.27
CA LEU A 246 -17.65 -2.51 -5.98
C LEU A 246 -17.89 -3.97 -6.30
N VAL A 247 -18.49 -4.71 -5.39
CA VAL A 247 -19.16 -5.97 -5.72
C VAL A 247 -20.63 -5.69 -6.00
N ALA A 248 -21.18 -6.35 -7.01
CA ALA A 248 -22.60 -6.30 -7.28
C ALA A 248 -23.06 -7.55 -8.04
N ASN A 249 -24.25 -8.04 -7.72
CA ASN A 249 -24.99 -8.96 -8.56
C ASN A 249 -25.90 -8.16 -9.50
N VAL A 250 -25.93 -8.54 -10.76
CA VAL A 250 -26.57 -7.77 -11.83
C VAL A 250 -27.69 -8.58 -12.47
N GLY A 251 -28.82 -7.94 -12.75
CA GLY A 251 -30.02 -8.56 -13.32
C GLY A 251 -30.60 -9.59 -12.35
N PRO A 252 -31.05 -10.79 -12.83
CA PRO A 252 -31.62 -11.83 -11.98
C PRO A 252 -30.52 -12.70 -11.30
N ALA A 253 -29.23 -12.42 -11.49
CA ALA A 253 -28.15 -13.23 -10.95
C ALA A 253 -28.01 -13.02 -9.44
N VAL A 254 -27.70 -14.09 -8.72
CA VAL A 254 -27.31 -14.05 -7.29
C VAL A 254 -25.79 -14.03 -7.13
N SER A 255 -25.04 -14.39 -8.18
CA SER A 255 -23.59 -14.37 -8.19
C SER A 255 -23.05 -12.95 -8.35
N ALA A 256 -22.00 -12.64 -7.63
CA ALA A 256 -21.39 -11.32 -7.63
C ALA A 256 -20.28 -11.19 -8.69
N ASN A 257 -20.20 -10.00 -9.26
CA ASN A 257 -19.07 -9.54 -10.05
C ASN A 257 -18.30 -8.47 -9.31
N LEU A 258 -17.00 -8.39 -9.57
CA LEU A 258 -16.13 -7.31 -9.12
C LEU A 258 -16.06 -6.23 -10.19
N TYR A 259 -16.19 -4.97 -9.77
CA TYR A 259 -16.08 -3.78 -10.61
C TYR A 259 -15.04 -2.82 -10.03
N ARG A 260 -14.35 -2.07 -10.88
CA ARG A 260 -13.65 -0.84 -10.49
C ARG A 260 -14.59 0.34 -10.65
N VAL A 261 -14.60 1.25 -9.67
CA VAL A 261 -15.45 2.45 -9.70
C VAL A 261 -14.59 3.69 -9.86
N ASN A 262 -14.95 4.54 -10.80
CA ASN A 262 -14.34 5.86 -10.95
C ASN A 262 -15.00 6.83 -9.96
N LEU A 263 -14.25 7.24 -8.93
CA LEU A 263 -14.75 8.11 -7.86
C LEU A 263 -15.13 9.52 -8.33
N THR A 264 -14.69 9.94 -9.52
CA THR A 264 -15.03 11.27 -10.10
C THR A 264 -16.31 11.24 -10.94
N THR A 265 -16.60 10.11 -11.59
CA THR A 265 -17.74 10.01 -12.53
C THR A 265 -18.83 9.04 -12.07
N GLY A 266 -18.54 8.20 -11.09
CA GLY A 266 -19.43 7.11 -10.64
C GLY A 266 -19.39 5.86 -11.52
N ALA A 267 -18.80 5.92 -12.72
CA ALA A 267 -18.83 4.81 -13.68
C ALA A 267 -18.11 3.56 -13.14
N ALA A 268 -18.76 2.41 -13.31
CA ALA A 268 -18.22 1.11 -12.92
C ALA A 268 -17.72 0.33 -14.16
N THR A 269 -16.53 -0.25 -14.05
CA THR A 269 -15.92 -1.09 -15.10
C THR A 269 -15.76 -2.51 -14.57
N LEU A 270 -16.29 -3.49 -15.30
CA LEU A 270 -16.22 -4.90 -14.91
C LEU A 270 -14.76 -5.38 -14.87
N VAL A 271 -14.38 -5.97 -13.73
CA VAL A 271 -13.12 -6.72 -13.59
C VAL A 271 -13.36 -8.21 -13.91
N GLY A 272 -14.39 -8.81 -13.32
CA GLY A 272 -14.74 -10.19 -13.60
C GLY A 272 -15.67 -10.80 -12.54
N PRO A 273 -16.19 -12.03 -12.80
CA PRO A 273 -16.98 -12.78 -11.84
C PRO A 273 -16.12 -13.24 -10.66
N ILE A 274 -16.72 -13.32 -9.47
CA ILE A 274 -16.01 -13.77 -8.27
C ILE A 274 -16.24 -15.26 -8.07
N GLY A 275 -15.16 -16.03 -7.83
CA GLY A 275 -15.19 -17.43 -7.44
C GLY A 275 -16.01 -18.34 -8.37
N SER A 276 -16.06 -18.02 -9.67
CA SER A 276 -16.85 -18.75 -10.67
C SER A 276 -18.37 -18.76 -10.39
N GLY A 277 -18.89 -17.69 -9.77
CA GLY A 277 -20.33 -17.51 -9.53
C GLY A 277 -20.75 -17.60 -8.06
N VAL A 278 -19.88 -17.23 -7.16
CA VAL A 278 -20.16 -17.15 -5.71
C VAL A 278 -20.94 -15.86 -5.41
N ALA A 279 -21.94 -15.94 -4.53
CA ALA A 279 -22.61 -14.78 -3.98
C ALA A 279 -21.72 -14.12 -2.93
N ILE A 280 -21.44 -12.85 -3.08
CA ILE A 280 -20.67 -12.03 -2.13
C ILE A 280 -21.53 -10.87 -1.68
N SER A 281 -21.78 -10.76 -0.39
CA SER A 281 -22.60 -9.69 0.18
C SER A 281 -21.79 -8.47 0.62
N ASN A 282 -20.56 -8.66 1.10
CA ASN A 282 -19.68 -7.60 1.59
C ASN A 282 -18.23 -7.89 1.21
N ILE A 283 -17.42 -6.85 1.09
CA ILE A 283 -15.98 -6.95 0.83
C ILE A 283 -15.18 -6.07 1.77
N ALA A 284 -13.93 -6.48 2.00
CA ALA A 284 -12.90 -5.65 2.64
C ALA A 284 -11.57 -5.91 1.94
N ILE A 285 -10.86 -4.86 1.57
CA ILE A 285 -9.56 -4.96 0.90
C ILE A 285 -8.46 -4.91 1.95
N ALA A 286 -7.60 -5.94 1.95
CA ALA A 286 -6.48 -5.96 2.89
C ALA A 286 -5.63 -4.71 2.73
N LEU A 287 -5.34 -4.05 3.85
CA LEU A 287 -4.51 -2.84 3.85
C LEU A 287 -3.12 -3.17 3.30
N GLU A 288 -2.52 -2.19 2.63
CA GLU A 288 -1.13 -2.30 2.24
C GLU A 288 -0.25 -2.45 3.48
N ALA A 289 0.67 -3.44 3.45
CA ALA A 289 1.60 -3.61 4.54
C ALA A 289 2.48 -2.36 4.65
N VAL A 290 2.50 -1.74 5.83
CA VAL A 290 3.38 -0.60 6.08
C VAL A 290 4.81 -1.11 6.11
N GLU A 291 5.54 -0.94 5.01
CA GLU A 291 6.97 -1.21 4.98
C GLU A 291 7.70 -0.06 5.68
N VAL A 292 8.31 -0.39 6.84
CA VAL A 292 9.14 0.57 7.57
C VAL A 292 10.49 0.66 6.87
N PRO A 293 10.85 1.83 6.33
CA PRO A 293 12.14 2.00 5.68
C PRO A 293 13.29 1.84 6.69
N CYS A 294 14.35 1.15 6.30
CA CYS A 294 15.55 1.04 7.12
C CYS A 294 16.48 2.25 6.98
N ASP A 295 16.36 3.02 5.91
CA ASP A 295 17.00 4.35 5.79
C ASP A 295 16.12 5.30 5.00
N VAL A 296 16.10 6.58 5.42
CA VAL A 296 15.28 7.64 4.81
C VAL A 296 16.12 8.88 4.61
N LYS A 297 16.04 9.45 3.42
CA LYS A 297 16.63 10.76 3.09
C LYS A 297 15.61 11.63 2.38
N THR A 298 15.49 12.87 2.81
CA THR A 298 14.64 13.87 2.15
C THR A 298 15.50 15.01 1.65
N ILE A 299 15.43 15.28 0.36
CA ILE A 299 16.10 16.41 -0.29
C ILE A 299 15.02 17.25 -0.95
N ASP A 300 14.79 18.43 -0.44
CA ASP A 300 13.70 19.33 -0.81
C ASP A 300 12.33 18.59 -0.74
N CYS A 301 11.70 18.41 -1.88
CA CYS A 301 10.40 17.75 -1.99
C CYS A 301 10.50 16.28 -2.41
N VAL A 302 11.69 15.68 -2.55
CA VAL A 302 11.85 14.25 -2.86
C VAL A 302 12.35 13.51 -1.64
N ARG A 303 11.66 12.41 -1.30
CA ARG A 303 12.02 11.49 -0.22
C ARG A 303 12.42 10.15 -0.79
N PHE A 304 13.59 9.68 -0.40
CA PHE A 304 14.15 8.38 -0.76
C PHE A 304 14.08 7.46 0.45
N GLU A 305 13.58 6.26 0.27
CA GLU A 305 13.39 5.27 1.34
C GLU A 305 13.95 3.93 0.91
N LEU A 306 15.03 3.49 1.56
CA LEU A 306 15.51 2.12 1.42
C LEU A 306 14.63 1.22 2.28
N LEU A 307 13.79 0.40 1.64
CA LEU A 307 12.80 -0.43 2.33
C LEU A 307 13.40 -1.74 2.82
N SER A 308 14.14 -2.40 1.94
CA SER A 308 14.74 -3.70 2.27
C SER A 308 15.89 -4.04 1.34
N ILE A 309 16.74 -4.97 1.84
CA ILE A 309 17.75 -5.65 1.04
C ILE A 309 17.54 -7.15 1.28
N THR A 310 17.14 -7.87 0.24
CA THR A 310 16.94 -9.32 0.32
C THR A 310 18.08 -10.07 -0.39
N ARG A 311 18.47 -11.22 0.15
CA ARG A 311 19.49 -12.07 -0.46
C ARG A 311 18.84 -13.26 -1.14
N THR A 312 19.19 -13.50 -2.39
CA THR A 312 18.79 -14.71 -3.13
C THR A 312 19.60 -15.92 -2.65
N ALA A 313 19.18 -17.13 -3.03
CA ALA A 313 19.92 -18.37 -2.71
C ALA A 313 21.37 -18.34 -3.23
N ASN A 314 21.65 -17.62 -4.32
CA ASN A 314 22.99 -17.47 -4.90
C ASN A 314 23.83 -16.39 -4.20
N GLY A 315 23.26 -15.71 -3.20
CA GLY A 315 23.92 -14.64 -2.48
C GLY A 315 23.80 -13.25 -3.13
N ASP A 316 23.13 -13.13 -4.27
CA ASP A 316 22.86 -11.86 -4.93
C ASP A 316 21.89 -11.03 -4.07
N LYS A 317 21.99 -9.72 -4.15
CA LYS A 317 21.21 -8.81 -3.30
C LYS A 317 20.24 -7.98 -4.12
N THR A 318 18.96 -8.06 -3.78
CA THR A 318 17.91 -7.20 -4.34
C THR A 318 17.64 -6.04 -3.39
N TYR A 319 17.77 -4.85 -3.91
CA TYR A 319 17.53 -3.58 -3.24
C TYR A 319 16.13 -3.09 -3.63
N ARG A 320 15.34 -2.71 -2.62
CA ARG A 320 14.00 -2.12 -2.79
C ARG A 320 14.02 -0.69 -2.27
N VAL A 321 13.83 0.25 -3.17
CA VAL A 321 13.86 1.69 -2.84
C VAL A 321 12.56 2.35 -3.29
N ARG A 322 11.84 2.95 -2.33
CA ARG A 322 10.67 3.78 -2.62
C ARG A 322 11.11 5.23 -2.79
N VAL A 323 10.67 5.85 -3.87
CA VAL A 323 10.86 7.27 -4.13
C VAL A 323 9.51 7.96 -4.05
N VAL A 324 9.37 8.90 -3.11
CA VAL A 324 8.18 9.73 -2.93
C VAL A 324 8.47 11.11 -3.51
N ASN A 325 7.68 11.53 -4.47
CA ASN A 325 7.81 12.84 -5.09
C ASN A 325 6.72 13.79 -4.59
N ASN A 326 7.05 14.63 -3.60
CA ASN A 326 6.16 15.68 -3.08
C ASN A 326 6.24 16.99 -3.90
N CYS A 327 7.06 17.03 -4.97
CA CYS A 327 7.13 18.18 -5.86
C CYS A 327 5.87 18.23 -6.76
N SER A 328 5.53 19.41 -7.23
CA SER A 328 4.55 19.59 -8.33
C SER A 328 5.09 19.10 -9.67
N ASP A 329 6.41 19.18 -9.87
CA ASP A 329 7.07 18.67 -11.07
C ASP A 329 7.14 17.15 -11.05
N LYS A 330 6.87 16.52 -12.19
CA LYS A 330 6.89 15.08 -12.35
C LYS A 330 8.30 14.49 -12.26
N LEU A 331 8.39 13.26 -11.73
CA LEU A 331 9.62 12.47 -11.77
C LEU A 331 9.94 12.09 -13.22
N VAL A 332 11.10 12.56 -13.70
CA VAL A 332 11.61 12.25 -15.04
C VAL A 332 12.45 11.00 -15.04
N SER A 333 13.27 10.82 -14.01
CA SER A 333 14.11 9.62 -13.87
C SER A 333 14.65 9.49 -12.45
N VAL A 334 14.97 8.25 -12.08
CA VAL A 334 15.77 7.95 -10.88
C VAL A 334 16.97 7.09 -11.27
N ALA A 335 18.12 7.33 -10.64
CA ALA A 335 19.36 6.59 -10.86
C ALA A 335 19.95 6.16 -9.52
N PHE A 336 20.36 4.89 -9.45
CA PHE A 336 21.01 4.29 -8.29
C PHE A 336 22.44 3.94 -8.64
N GLN A 337 23.40 4.45 -7.87
CA GLN A 337 24.81 4.20 -8.10
C GLN A 337 25.13 2.70 -8.06
N LEU A 338 25.91 2.28 -9.05
CA LEU A 338 26.48 0.94 -9.09
C LEU A 338 27.97 0.99 -8.70
N PRO A 339 28.51 -0.04 -8.04
CA PRO A 339 29.95 -0.18 -7.87
C PRO A 339 30.64 -0.19 -9.24
N LYS A 340 31.84 0.41 -9.31
CA LYS A 340 32.59 0.54 -10.56
C LYS A 340 32.78 -0.82 -11.24
N GLY A 341 32.38 -0.91 -12.51
CA GLY A 341 32.51 -2.12 -13.31
C GLY A 341 31.45 -3.20 -13.02
N VAL A 342 30.51 -2.95 -12.12
CA VAL A 342 29.40 -3.86 -11.80
C VAL A 342 28.14 -3.37 -12.51
N THR A 343 27.37 -4.30 -13.10
CA THR A 343 26.02 -4.05 -13.61
C THR A 343 24.99 -4.77 -12.75
N ALA A 344 23.80 -4.23 -12.66
CA ALA A 344 22.68 -4.95 -12.08
C ALA A 344 22.31 -6.16 -12.95
N ILE A 345 21.92 -7.26 -12.30
CA ILE A 345 21.59 -8.51 -12.98
C ILE A 345 20.07 -8.67 -13.09
N ASN A 346 19.62 -9.47 -14.06
CA ASN A 346 18.21 -9.78 -14.32
C ASN A 346 17.34 -8.54 -14.54
N THR A 347 17.92 -7.47 -15.11
CA THR A 347 17.24 -6.19 -15.28
C THR A 347 16.52 -6.16 -16.64
N PRO A 348 15.20 -5.93 -16.68
CA PRO A 348 14.46 -5.76 -17.93
C PRO A 348 14.84 -4.42 -18.61
N SER A 349 14.66 -4.32 -19.92
CA SER A 349 14.83 -3.05 -20.65
C SER A 349 13.73 -2.03 -20.32
N VAL A 350 12.55 -2.52 -19.94
CA VAL A 350 11.42 -1.74 -19.44
C VAL A 350 11.02 -2.30 -18.09
N TYR A 351 11.03 -1.45 -17.08
CA TYR A 351 10.58 -1.75 -15.72
C TYR A 351 9.15 -1.22 -15.53
N ASN A 352 8.22 -2.12 -15.22
CA ASN A 352 6.87 -1.74 -14.85
C ASN A 352 6.79 -1.70 -13.33
N SER A 353 6.56 -0.51 -12.80
CA SER A 353 6.49 -0.31 -11.35
C SER A 353 5.16 -0.79 -10.76
N ILE A 354 5.13 -0.98 -9.46
CA ILE A 354 3.90 -1.31 -8.72
C ILE A 354 2.86 -0.17 -8.81
N GLY A 355 3.31 1.07 -9.00
CA GLY A 355 2.45 2.24 -9.21
C GLY A 355 1.81 2.32 -10.62
N GLY A 356 2.13 1.37 -11.49
CA GLY A 356 1.59 1.31 -12.86
C GLY A 356 2.33 2.15 -13.88
N HIS A 357 3.50 2.71 -13.54
CA HIS A 357 4.33 3.47 -14.46
C HIS A 357 5.36 2.56 -15.15
N ALA A 358 5.65 2.85 -16.40
CA ALA A 358 6.68 2.17 -17.18
C ALA A 358 7.94 3.04 -17.28
N TYR A 359 9.10 2.43 -17.01
CA TYR A 359 10.39 3.11 -17.02
C TYR A 359 11.36 2.42 -18.00
N ASP A 360 11.99 3.20 -18.90
CA ASP A 360 13.13 2.74 -19.66
C ASP A 360 14.33 2.52 -18.74
N VAL A 361 14.92 1.34 -18.78
CA VAL A 361 16.06 1.01 -17.93
C VAL A 361 17.34 1.07 -18.72
N ARG A 362 18.33 1.77 -18.17
CA ARG A 362 19.73 1.74 -18.65
C ARG A 362 20.64 1.19 -17.57
N ASN A 363 21.34 0.13 -17.93
CA ASN A 363 22.22 -0.62 -17.03
C ASN A 363 23.46 -1.16 -17.77
N PRO A 364 24.67 -0.53 -17.61
CA PRO A 364 24.91 0.67 -16.84
C PRO A 364 24.49 1.94 -17.57
N ASN A 365 24.27 2.99 -16.80
CA ASN A 365 24.12 4.36 -17.24
C ASN A 365 25.28 5.21 -16.71
N PHE A 366 25.70 6.23 -17.47
CA PHE A 366 26.91 7.02 -17.12
C PHE A 366 26.60 8.47 -16.74
N SER A 367 25.33 8.87 -16.74
CA SER A 367 24.92 10.23 -16.36
C SER A 367 23.69 10.18 -15.44
N PRO A 368 23.71 10.87 -14.26
CA PRO A 368 24.75 11.78 -13.78
C PRO A 368 26.02 11.08 -13.29
N PHE A 369 25.94 9.77 -12.97
CA PHE A 369 27.06 8.94 -12.50
C PHE A 369 26.90 7.50 -13.01
N TYR A 370 27.88 6.62 -12.74
CA TYR A 370 27.80 5.20 -13.07
C TYR A 370 26.70 4.52 -12.23
N SER A 371 25.61 4.11 -12.90
CA SER A 371 24.33 3.76 -12.24
C SER A 371 23.49 2.77 -13.04
N ILE A 372 22.47 2.20 -12.38
CA ILE A 372 21.25 1.78 -13.04
C ILE A 372 20.27 2.95 -13.03
N ARG A 373 19.68 3.29 -14.17
CA ARG A 373 18.75 4.41 -14.30
C ARG A 373 17.41 3.94 -14.85
N PHE A 374 16.34 4.37 -14.20
CA PHE A 374 14.95 4.23 -14.60
C PHE A 374 14.45 5.58 -15.09
N LYS A 375 14.09 5.68 -16.36
CA LYS A 375 13.55 6.90 -16.97
C LYS A 375 12.08 6.68 -17.33
N ASP A 376 11.22 7.55 -16.83
CA ASP A 376 9.78 7.51 -17.14
C ASP A 376 9.53 7.57 -18.65
N GLN A 377 8.70 6.64 -19.15
CA GLN A 377 8.31 6.56 -20.57
C GLN A 377 7.12 7.46 -20.89
N SER A 378 6.33 7.78 -19.87
CA SER A 378 5.11 8.56 -20.01
C SER A 378 5.34 10.02 -19.67
N THR A 379 4.35 10.85 -19.93
CA THR A 379 4.30 12.22 -19.40
C THR A 379 3.61 12.27 -18.04
N ASP A 380 3.30 11.10 -17.44
CA ASP A 380 2.47 10.94 -16.25
C ASP A 380 3.25 10.50 -15.01
N GLY A 381 4.58 10.68 -15.00
CA GLY A 381 5.44 10.33 -13.87
C GLY A 381 4.93 10.88 -12.52
N ILE A 382 5.26 10.19 -11.44
CA ILE A 382 4.79 10.52 -10.08
C ILE A 382 5.09 11.97 -9.69
N ALA A 383 4.12 12.62 -9.03
CA ALA A 383 4.18 13.99 -8.50
C ALA A 383 3.20 14.13 -7.32
N ASN A 384 3.21 15.27 -6.62
CA ASN A 384 2.19 15.62 -5.64
C ASN A 384 1.94 14.56 -4.56
N ALA A 385 3.01 14.11 -3.90
CA ALA A 385 3.05 13.08 -2.87
C ALA A 385 2.81 11.64 -3.36
N GLN A 386 2.80 11.40 -4.66
CA GLN A 386 2.82 10.05 -5.19
C GLN A 386 4.19 9.40 -4.99
N ALA A 387 4.18 8.09 -4.90
CA ALA A 387 5.39 7.28 -4.76
C ALA A 387 5.49 6.21 -5.83
N ASP A 388 6.71 5.73 -6.07
CA ASP A 388 6.95 4.54 -6.84
C ASP A 388 8.07 3.69 -6.23
N LEU A 389 8.04 2.39 -6.50
CA LEU A 389 9.01 1.42 -6.00
C LEU A 389 9.95 1.03 -7.12
N PHE A 390 11.25 1.06 -6.83
CA PHE A 390 12.31 0.65 -7.74
C PHE A 390 13.07 -0.52 -7.15
N GLU A 391 13.23 -1.57 -7.94
CA GLU A 391 13.95 -2.77 -7.55
C GLU A 391 15.07 -3.08 -8.53
N TYR A 392 16.24 -3.44 -8.01
CA TYR A 392 17.37 -3.91 -8.80
C TYR A 392 18.22 -4.88 -7.99
N THR A 393 18.87 -5.82 -8.68
CA THR A 393 19.67 -6.86 -8.04
C THR A 393 21.14 -6.70 -8.43
N LEU A 394 22.01 -6.73 -7.42
CA LEU A 394 23.44 -6.75 -7.60
C LEU A 394 24.00 -8.18 -7.39
N PRO A 395 25.05 -8.58 -8.13
CA PRO A 395 25.70 -9.86 -7.90
C PRO A 395 26.30 -9.95 -6.50
N SER A 396 26.42 -11.15 -5.97
CA SER A 396 26.91 -11.44 -4.61
C SER A 396 28.27 -10.84 -4.28
N THR A 397 29.09 -10.58 -5.30
CA THR A 397 30.42 -9.94 -5.20
C THR A 397 30.34 -8.43 -4.94
N ALA A 398 29.18 -7.81 -5.19
CA ALA A 398 28.99 -6.36 -5.04
C ALA A 398 28.36 -6.06 -3.67
N ASN A 399 29.08 -5.29 -2.84
CA ASN A 399 28.67 -4.96 -1.48
C ASN A 399 28.84 -3.46 -1.20
N PRO A 400 28.00 -2.57 -1.80
CA PRO A 400 28.07 -1.15 -1.50
C PRO A 400 27.66 -0.90 -0.04
N SER A 401 28.38 0.00 0.63
CA SER A 401 28.03 0.47 1.98
C SER A 401 26.97 1.57 1.94
N TYR A 402 26.98 2.33 0.86
CA TYR A 402 26.05 3.41 0.56
C TYR A 402 25.63 3.33 -0.91
N ILE A 403 24.45 3.83 -1.19
CA ILE A 403 23.91 3.97 -2.54
C ILE A 403 23.63 5.45 -2.77
N LEU A 404 24.42 6.11 -3.65
CA LEU A 404 24.01 7.41 -4.14
C LEU A 404 22.78 7.24 -5.02
N VAL A 405 21.71 7.93 -4.68
CA VAL A 405 20.48 7.99 -5.47
C VAL A 405 20.30 9.42 -6.00
N SER A 406 19.90 9.54 -7.25
CA SER A 406 19.57 10.82 -7.90
C SER A 406 18.19 10.71 -8.54
N ALA A 407 17.26 11.57 -8.11
CA ALA A 407 15.96 11.74 -8.74
C ALA A 407 15.92 13.06 -9.50
N ARG A 408 15.49 13.01 -10.76
CA ARG A 408 15.26 14.20 -11.57
C ARG A 408 13.76 14.50 -11.63
N THR A 409 13.35 15.65 -11.11
CA THR A 409 11.99 16.17 -11.25
C THR A 409 12.03 17.44 -12.08
N GLY A 410 11.28 17.49 -13.19
CA GLY A 410 11.40 18.56 -14.17
C GLY A 410 12.83 18.68 -14.68
N THR A 411 13.52 19.80 -14.37
CA THR A 411 14.91 20.05 -14.74
C THR A 411 15.90 19.88 -13.60
N THR A 412 15.45 19.64 -12.36
CA THR A 412 16.27 19.63 -11.15
C THR A 412 16.63 18.21 -10.73
N ASN A 413 17.91 17.95 -10.46
CA ASN A 413 18.38 16.71 -9.84
C ASN A 413 18.46 16.90 -8.32
N ARG A 414 18.03 15.87 -7.58
CA ARG A 414 18.11 15.78 -6.12
C ARG A 414 18.81 14.50 -5.76
N GLU A 415 19.86 14.59 -4.95
CA GLU A 415 20.76 13.48 -4.68
C GLU A 415 20.89 13.23 -3.19
N ALA A 416 20.92 11.96 -2.81
CA ALA A 416 21.12 11.53 -1.43
C ALA A 416 21.95 10.25 -1.37
N TYR A 417 22.57 9.98 -0.22
CA TYR A 417 23.21 8.71 0.08
C TYR A 417 22.32 7.91 1.02
N LEU A 418 21.87 6.73 0.56
CA LEU A 418 21.16 5.76 1.38
C LEU A 418 22.17 4.83 2.06
N ASN A 419 22.00 4.65 3.36
CA ASN A 419 22.88 3.80 4.17
C ASN A 419 22.39 2.34 4.12
N VAL A 420 23.17 1.47 3.49
CA VAL A 420 22.85 0.05 3.34
C VAL A 420 22.96 -0.71 4.67
N PHE A 421 23.81 -0.25 5.59
CA PHE A 421 24.01 -0.94 6.88
C PHE A 421 22.81 -0.84 7.82
N ASN A 422 21.93 0.11 7.62
CA ASN A 422 20.70 0.23 8.41
C ASN A 422 19.68 -0.87 8.07
N CYS A 423 19.87 -1.59 6.95
CA CYS A 423 19.01 -2.69 6.55
C CYS A 423 19.60 -4.03 6.99
N ALA A 424 18.86 -4.77 7.80
CA ALA A 424 19.15 -6.18 7.99
C ALA A 424 18.95 -6.91 6.65
N VAL A 425 19.96 -7.68 6.21
CA VAL A 425 19.84 -8.46 4.98
C VAL A 425 19.01 -9.71 5.26
N GLY A 426 17.73 -9.67 4.88
CA GLY A 426 16.84 -10.83 4.94
C GLY A 426 17.21 -11.87 3.86
N VAL A 427 17.00 -13.17 4.12
CA VAL A 427 16.98 -14.21 3.08
C VAL A 427 15.58 -14.22 2.46
N ALA A 428 15.50 -14.23 1.11
CA ALA A 428 14.23 -14.44 0.42
C ALA A 428 13.73 -15.85 0.75
N SER A 429 12.79 -15.99 1.66
CA SER A 429 12.11 -17.24 1.93
C SER A 429 10.97 -17.42 0.94
N ALA A 430 10.93 -18.54 0.25
CA ALA A 430 9.69 -19.07 -0.29
C ALA A 430 8.68 -19.16 0.87
N GLN A 431 7.51 -18.57 0.70
CA GLN A 431 6.44 -18.44 1.69
C GLN A 431 6.36 -19.58 2.70
N SER A 432 6.59 -19.26 3.96
CA SER A 432 5.92 -19.94 5.07
C SER A 432 5.65 -18.92 6.17
N ALA A 433 4.37 -18.80 6.47
CA ALA A 433 3.88 -18.12 7.64
C ALA A 433 4.38 -18.89 8.87
N ASP A 434 5.37 -18.33 9.55
CA ASP A 434 5.53 -18.42 11.00
C ASP A 434 6.64 -17.44 11.37
N ARG A 435 6.24 -16.36 12.00
CA ARG A 435 7.19 -15.40 12.53
C ARG A 435 7.09 -15.44 14.05
N ASN A 436 7.91 -16.27 14.64
CA ASN A 436 8.32 -16.07 16.03
C ASN A 436 9.84 -16.09 16.10
N GLU A 437 10.33 -15.10 16.85
CA GLU A 437 11.70 -14.90 17.33
C GLU A 437 12.69 -14.27 16.34
N GLU A 438 12.69 -12.94 16.44
CA GLU A 438 13.86 -12.10 16.20
C GLU A 438 14.95 -12.49 17.20
N VAL A 439 15.98 -13.19 16.73
CA VAL A 439 17.23 -13.31 17.50
C VAL A 439 17.90 -11.95 17.39
N ALA A 440 17.57 -11.06 18.31
CA ALA A 440 18.38 -9.90 18.62
C ALA A 440 19.76 -10.44 19.03
N ILE A 441 20.81 -10.03 18.29
CA ILE A 441 22.17 -10.10 18.81
C ILE A 441 22.20 -9.05 19.92
N ASP A 442 21.96 -9.49 21.12
CA ASP A 442 21.91 -8.69 22.33
C ASP A 442 23.23 -7.92 22.49
N GLY A 443 23.17 -6.59 22.49
CA GLY A 443 24.24 -5.71 22.91
C GLY A 443 25.17 -5.11 21.86
N ALA A 444 24.94 -5.27 20.55
CA ALA A 444 25.82 -4.66 19.53
C ALA A 444 25.51 -3.17 19.33
N VAL A 445 26.49 -2.32 19.67
CA VAL A 445 26.43 -0.86 19.41
C VAL A 445 26.59 -0.58 17.91
N ARG A 446 25.68 0.17 17.34
CA ARG A 446 25.75 0.65 15.95
C ARG A 446 26.40 2.02 15.89
N VAL A 447 27.31 2.22 14.93
CA VAL A 447 28.03 3.49 14.74
C VAL A 447 27.76 4.03 13.33
N PHE A 448 27.31 5.28 13.27
CA PHE A 448 26.92 5.93 12.00
C PHE A 448 27.13 7.46 12.05
N PRO A 449 27.30 8.12 10.89
CA PRO A 449 27.55 7.55 9.58
C PRO A 449 28.95 6.93 9.52
N ASN A 450 29.13 5.91 8.70
CA ASN A 450 30.45 5.32 8.43
C ASN A 450 30.53 4.94 6.94
N PRO A 451 31.28 5.66 6.09
CA PRO A 451 32.25 6.72 6.44
C PRO A 451 31.66 7.96 7.09
N THR A 452 32.50 8.69 7.82
CA THR A 452 32.16 9.94 8.48
C THR A 452 33.06 11.08 7.99
N SER A 453 32.53 12.31 7.98
CA SER A 453 33.33 13.53 7.78
C SER A 453 33.96 14.06 9.08
N GLY A 454 33.70 13.38 10.22
CA GLY A 454 34.24 13.77 11.52
C GLY A 454 33.23 13.74 12.67
N VAL A 455 31.93 13.71 12.37
CA VAL A 455 30.86 13.53 13.34
C VAL A 455 30.30 12.10 13.21
N LEU A 456 30.16 11.42 14.34
CA LEU A 456 29.64 10.06 14.44
C LEU A 456 28.55 10.00 15.50
N PHE A 457 27.66 9.03 15.33
CA PHE A 457 26.68 8.66 16.34
C PHE A 457 26.88 7.19 16.71
N ALA A 458 26.68 6.85 17.97
CA ALA A 458 26.66 5.49 18.45
C ALA A 458 25.29 5.21 19.10
N ASP A 459 24.58 4.20 18.58
CA ASP A 459 23.37 3.69 19.21
C ASP A 459 23.76 2.76 20.35
N VAL A 460 23.58 3.23 21.56
CA VAL A 460 23.94 2.55 22.82
C VAL A 460 22.72 2.25 23.67
N ALA A 461 21.54 2.07 23.05
CA ALA A 461 20.30 1.81 23.78
C ALA A 461 20.42 0.60 24.73
N ALA A 462 21.18 -0.43 24.35
CA ALA A 462 21.48 -1.57 25.22
C ALA A 462 22.38 -1.27 26.43
N TRP A 463 22.94 -0.05 26.51
CA TRP A 463 23.82 0.41 27.58
C TRP A 463 23.25 1.65 28.30
N GLU A 464 21.95 1.91 28.13
CA GLU A 464 21.26 3.04 28.73
C GLU A 464 21.56 3.17 30.24
N ASP A 465 21.74 4.40 30.69
CA ASP A 465 22.11 4.78 32.05
C ASP A 465 23.56 4.44 32.50
N GLU A 466 24.37 3.78 31.67
CA GLU A 466 25.78 3.56 32.00
C GLU A 466 26.66 4.76 31.55
N THR A 467 27.82 4.91 32.19
CA THR A 467 28.86 5.81 31.71
C THR A 467 29.71 5.11 30.68
N VAL A 468 29.72 5.61 29.44
CA VAL A 468 30.47 5.05 28.32
C VAL A 468 31.69 5.88 28.04
N GLN A 469 32.86 5.25 28.03
CA GLN A 469 34.10 5.80 27.52
C GLN A 469 34.25 5.46 26.05
N LEU A 470 34.44 6.48 25.21
CA LEU A 470 34.63 6.37 23.76
C LEU A 470 36.06 6.76 23.43
N ARG A 471 36.76 5.93 22.65
CA ARG A 471 38.13 6.19 22.20
C ARG A 471 38.24 5.92 20.70
N VAL A 472 38.74 6.91 19.94
CA VAL A 472 39.07 6.72 18.53
C VAL A 472 40.58 6.52 18.44
N LEU A 473 40.97 5.39 17.89
CA LEU A 473 42.36 4.98 17.75
C LEU A 473 42.74 4.89 16.26
N ASN A 474 43.96 5.29 15.92
CA ASN A 474 44.52 4.97 14.60
C ASN A 474 44.86 3.46 14.50
N LEU A 475 45.26 3.00 13.32
CA LEU A 475 45.57 1.58 13.10
C LEU A 475 46.84 1.11 13.87
N GLN A 476 47.65 2.03 14.34
CA GLN A 476 48.81 1.74 15.18
C GLN A 476 48.47 1.75 16.69
N GLY A 477 47.18 1.93 17.05
CA GLY A 477 46.73 1.98 18.43
C GLY A 477 46.92 3.34 19.11
N GLY A 478 47.36 4.36 18.37
CA GLY A 478 47.50 5.71 18.91
C GLY A 478 46.13 6.36 19.12
N LEU A 479 45.96 7.00 20.30
CA LEU A 479 44.73 7.70 20.65
C LEU A 479 44.58 8.97 19.80
N VAL A 480 43.47 9.15 19.12
CA VAL A 480 43.14 10.29 18.27
C VAL A 480 42.08 11.16 18.95
N PHE A 481 41.11 10.55 19.62
CA PHE A 481 40.04 11.23 20.31
C PHE A 481 39.52 10.39 21.47
N GLU A 482 39.13 11.04 22.55
CA GLU A 482 38.52 10.40 23.70
C GLU A 482 37.38 11.27 24.27
N GLN A 483 36.27 10.62 24.64
CA GLN A 483 35.12 11.25 25.25
C GLN A 483 34.48 10.32 26.25
N THR A 484 33.93 10.86 27.35
CA THR A 484 33.16 10.09 28.32
C THR A 484 31.78 10.73 28.42
N VAL A 485 30.75 9.91 28.22
CA VAL A 485 29.36 10.35 28.26
C VAL A 485 28.48 9.38 29.02
N ARG A 486 27.36 9.84 29.56
CA ARG A 486 26.31 8.95 30.07
C ARG A 486 25.49 8.47 28.87
N ALA A 487 25.32 7.17 28.73
CA ALA A 487 24.58 6.59 27.65
C ALA A 487 23.10 6.99 27.72
N ALA A 488 22.64 7.63 26.65
CA ALA A 488 21.24 7.72 26.27
C ALA A 488 21.01 6.72 25.13
N SER A 489 19.84 6.71 24.49
CA SER A 489 19.57 5.81 23.35
C SER A 489 20.59 5.97 22.21
N THR A 490 21.06 7.21 21.98
CA THR A 490 22.08 7.53 20.97
C THR A 490 23.06 8.55 21.54
N ILE A 491 24.36 8.30 21.35
CA ILE A 491 25.44 9.22 21.72
C ILE A 491 26.00 9.86 20.48
N GLU A 492 26.08 11.20 20.46
CA GLU A 492 26.82 11.94 19.46
C GLU A 492 28.30 12.02 19.85
N ILE A 493 29.16 11.57 18.95
CA ILE A 493 30.62 11.61 19.11
C ILE A 493 31.12 12.81 18.34
N LEU A 494 31.32 13.90 19.05
CA LEU A 494 31.82 15.14 18.50
C LEU A 494 33.34 15.18 18.60
N GLY A 495 34.02 15.59 17.49
CA GLY A 495 35.36 16.11 17.60
C GLY A 495 36.50 15.15 17.25
N ILE A 496 36.34 14.25 16.29
CA ILE A 496 37.51 13.73 15.60
C ILE A 496 38.26 14.94 15.04
N PRO A 497 39.51 15.19 15.49
CA PRO A 497 40.22 16.44 15.13
C PRO A 497 40.28 16.65 13.62
N GLU A 498 40.17 17.88 13.17
CA GLU A 498 40.32 18.23 11.74
C GLU A 498 41.68 17.83 11.18
N SER A 499 42.70 17.75 12.05
CA SER A 499 44.04 17.28 11.74
C SER A 499 44.15 15.78 11.48
N ALA A 500 43.08 14.97 11.79
CA ALA A 500 43.11 13.56 11.51
C ALA A 500 42.97 13.31 10.00
N SER A 501 43.86 12.50 9.44
CA SER A 501 43.87 12.17 8.02
C SER A 501 42.71 11.29 7.62
N ASN A 502 42.24 11.37 6.36
CA ASN A 502 41.30 10.42 5.81
C ASN A 502 41.87 8.99 5.92
N GLY A 503 41.04 8.04 6.35
CA GLY A 503 41.49 6.67 6.52
C GLY A 503 40.65 5.88 7.53
N LEU A 504 41.12 4.67 7.80
CA LEU A 504 40.47 3.73 8.73
C LEU A 504 40.94 4.01 10.17
N TYR A 505 39.99 4.05 11.09
CA TYR A 505 40.17 4.17 12.53
C TYR A 505 39.39 3.09 13.27
N LEU A 506 39.72 2.88 14.54
CA LEU A 506 38.98 2.00 15.44
C LEU A 506 38.26 2.87 16.49
N LEU A 507 36.95 2.73 16.60
CA LEU A 507 36.16 3.26 17.70
C LEU A 507 35.98 2.19 18.76
N GLU A 508 36.53 2.43 19.92
CA GLU A 508 36.36 1.59 21.10
C GLU A 508 35.35 2.26 22.05
N LEU A 509 34.33 1.50 22.46
CA LEU A 509 33.39 1.87 23.49
C LEU A 509 33.54 0.92 24.66
N SER A 510 33.57 1.44 25.89
CA SER A 510 33.65 0.64 27.08
C SER A 510 32.88 1.27 28.25
N THR A 511 32.39 0.43 29.16
CA THR A 511 31.72 0.85 30.40
C THR A 511 32.45 0.35 31.62
N ALA A 512 32.19 0.96 32.78
CA ALA A 512 32.74 0.50 34.07
C ALA A 512 32.21 -0.89 34.47
N SER A 513 31.04 -1.30 33.94
CA SER A 513 30.46 -2.63 34.16
C SER A 513 31.16 -3.74 33.34
N GLY A 514 32.11 -3.38 32.46
CA GLY A 514 32.90 -4.32 31.66
C GLY A 514 32.34 -4.59 30.26
N LYS A 515 31.26 -3.92 29.84
CA LYS A 515 30.83 -3.96 28.45
C LYS A 515 31.88 -3.30 27.57
N ARG A 516 32.21 -3.92 26.44
CA ARG A 516 33.19 -3.39 25.49
C ARG A 516 32.84 -3.77 24.07
N GLN A 517 32.94 -2.79 23.16
CA GLN A 517 32.80 -3.02 21.72
C GLN A 517 33.83 -2.21 20.95
N VAL A 518 34.31 -2.78 19.84
CA VAL A 518 35.22 -2.11 18.90
C VAL A 518 34.59 -2.13 17.51
N SER A 519 34.49 -0.96 16.91
CA SER A 519 33.93 -0.76 15.57
C SER A 519 34.97 -0.10 14.66
N LYS A 520 35.02 -0.53 13.39
CA LYS A 520 35.84 0.12 12.37
C LYS A 520 35.08 1.34 11.85
N ILE A 521 35.73 2.51 11.79
CA ILE A 521 35.19 3.73 11.22
C ILE A 521 36.09 4.25 10.11
N MET A 522 35.51 4.75 9.04
CA MET A 522 36.21 5.36 7.92
C MET A 522 36.01 6.88 7.98
N LEU A 523 37.11 7.63 8.20
CA LEU A 523 37.11 9.08 8.09
C LEU A 523 37.33 9.49 6.64
N GLN A 524 36.40 10.25 6.10
CA GLN A 524 36.47 10.76 4.72
C GLN A 524 35.91 12.19 4.71
N ARG A 525 36.80 13.17 4.58
CA ARG A 525 36.51 14.61 4.48
C ARG A 525 36.69 15.11 3.07
#